data_85bca28c920c45bba2bffd063767f6b6
#
_entry.id   85bca28c920c45bba2bffd063767f6b6
#
_cell.length_a   1.000
_cell.length_b   1.000
_cell.length_c   1.000
_cell.angle_alpha   90.00
_cell.angle_beta   90.00
_cell.angle_gamma   90.00
#
_symmetry.space_group_name_H-M   'P 1'
#
loop_
_entity.id
_entity.type
_entity.pdbx_description
1 polymer ?
#
loop_
_entity_poly.entity_id
_entity_poly.type
_entity_poly.pdbx_seq_one_letter_code
_entity_poly.pdbx_strand_id
1 'polypeptide(L)'
;MGIAALLGVSDAPNSSAALVSARSGSYPAVAAWSVGWHLVGGLLAGVAVARTIVGMVHVVPGLLAPTLAAASITSVAFTWLTTRRGLPTSASVGLVGGLAGAGFVAGGWEAVDWGGLDGLRLVGVLGVLGGIVLAPVLGGLVAWAFDRIARKISLHMTRASRRPLNAGLWISSAAVGIADGTNDGQKAMGILAVSLSGGGVLASHGAGISWTEKLLSALVLALFTVLGGRRIVRTVSRGLARGGAVDDLAAQSASAGLIFLAAFAGIPLSTSTVVTSAMVGTGVATRRRHVKWAGVIRILVVWAITVPSCALVAGLIMLAWRASVGR
;
A
#
# COMPACT_ATOMS: atom_id res chain seq x y z
N MET A 1 -10.86 -4.83 10.96
CA MET A 1 -10.01 -3.86 11.69
C MET A 1 -8.53 -4.21 11.67
N GLY A 2 -8.11 -5.47 11.86
CA GLY A 2 -6.69 -5.86 11.84
C GLY A 2 -5.93 -5.45 10.58
N ILE A 3 -6.54 -5.57 9.39
CA ILE A 3 -5.92 -5.14 8.13
C ILE A 3 -5.69 -3.63 8.08
N ALA A 4 -6.64 -2.81 8.55
CA ALA A 4 -6.48 -1.36 8.61
C ALA A 4 -5.33 -0.96 9.53
N ALA A 5 -5.23 -1.60 10.69
CA ALA A 5 -4.14 -1.40 11.63
C ALA A 5 -2.78 -1.75 11.01
N LEU A 6 -2.69 -2.89 10.32
CA LEU A 6 -1.46 -3.30 9.66
C LEU A 6 -1.04 -2.37 8.53
N LEU A 7 -1.99 -1.96 7.68
CA LEU A 7 -1.75 -0.98 6.62
C LEU A 7 -1.18 0.30 7.23
N GLY A 8 -1.78 0.85 8.28
CA GLY A 8 -1.25 2.02 8.98
C GLY A 8 0.18 1.83 9.46
N VAL A 9 0.50 0.71 10.11
CA VAL A 9 1.86 0.40 10.57
C VAL A 9 2.86 0.30 9.43
N SER A 10 2.51 -0.36 8.33
CA SER A 10 3.41 -0.58 7.18
C SER A 10 3.63 0.68 6.35
N ASP A 11 2.64 1.58 6.31
CA ASP A 11 2.69 2.78 5.48
C ASP A 11 3.20 4.03 6.21
N ALA A 12 3.38 3.93 7.53
CA ALA A 12 4.00 5.00 8.32
C ALA A 12 5.29 5.60 7.71
N PRO A 13 6.20 4.82 7.09
CA PRO A 13 7.39 5.38 6.44
C PRO A 13 7.10 6.14 5.15
N ASN A 14 6.03 5.83 4.44
CA ASN A 14 5.78 6.35 3.09
C ASN A 14 5.74 7.88 3.07
N SER A 15 4.96 8.47 3.94
CA SER A 15 4.83 9.93 4.05
C SER A 15 5.87 10.57 4.97
N SER A 16 6.44 9.83 5.94
CA SER A 16 7.29 10.39 6.99
C SER A 16 8.80 10.24 6.73
N ALA A 17 9.23 9.25 5.95
CA ALA A 17 10.65 8.91 5.78
C ALA A 17 11.47 10.07 5.20
N ALA A 18 10.95 10.80 4.21
CA ALA A 18 11.63 11.93 3.59
C ALA A 18 11.80 13.11 4.55
N LEU A 19 10.76 13.45 5.32
CA LEU A 19 10.84 14.52 6.33
C LEU A 19 11.87 14.20 7.42
N VAL A 20 11.93 12.94 7.85
CA VAL A 20 12.91 12.46 8.83
C VAL A 20 14.32 12.42 8.23
N SER A 21 14.47 11.99 6.99
CA SER A 21 15.73 11.97 6.24
C SER A 21 16.31 13.38 6.09
N ALA A 22 15.49 14.31 5.64
CA ALA A 22 15.85 15.72 5.43
C ALA A 22 16.00 16.54 6.74
N ARG A 23 15.69 15.93 7.90
CA ARG A 23 15.63 16.62 9.21
C ARG A 23 14.72 17.86 9.19
N SER A 24 13.59 17.75 8.46
CA SER A 24 12.65 18.86 8.25
C SER A 24 11.77 19.14 9.46
N GLY A 25 11.71 18.24 10.44
CA GLY A 25 10.92 18.39 11.67
C GLY A 25 11.28 17.35 12.73
N SER A 26 10.73 17.55 13.94
CA SER A 26 10.84 16.57 15.01
C SER A 26 9.98 15.33 14.66
N TYR A 27 10.38 14.15 15.12
CA TYR A 27 9.63 12.93 14.85
C TYR A 27 8.15 13.00 15.28
N PRO A 28 7.80 13.54 16.47
CA PRO A 28 6.39 13.68 16.85
C PRO A 28 5.59 14.56 15.90
N ALA A 29 6.16 15.67 15.44
CA ALA A 29 5.49 16.56 14.49
C ALA A 29 5.27 15.88 13.14
N VAL A 30 6.27 15.15 12.62
CA VAL A 30 6.17 14.39 11.38
C VAL A 30 5.14 13.27 11.51
N ALA A 31 5.11 12.57 12.64
CA ALA A 31 4.13 11.52 12.88
C ALA A 31 2.69 12.07 12.95
N ALA A 32 2.46 13.16 13.69
CA ALA A 32 1.17 13.83 13.77
C ALA A 32 0.68 14.31 12.39
N TRP A 33 1.60 14.88 11.58
CA TRP A 33 1.34 15.28 10.20
C TRP A 33 0.90 14.10 9.34
N SER A 34 1.65 13.00 9.38
CA SER A 34 1.31 11.77 8.65
C SER A 34 -0.07 11.25 9.03
N VAL A 35 -0.37 11.16 10.32
CA VAL A 35 -1.68 10.72 10.84
C VAL A 35 -2.81 11.57 10.29
N GLY A 36 -2.66 12.90 10.37
CA GLY A 36 -3.67 13.85 9.89
C GLY A 36 -4.01 13.62 8.41
N TRP A 37 -2.98 13.50 7.57
CA TRP A 37 -3.18 13.35 6.13
C TRP A 37 -3.63 11.96 5.71
N HIS A 38 -3.23 10.89 6.40
CA HIS A 38 -3.80 9.56 6.20
C HIS A 38 -5.29 9.53 6.57
N LEU A 39 -5.67 10.20 7.67
CA LEU A 39 -7.08 10.32 8.06
C LEU A 39 -7.89 11.06 6.99
N VAL A 40 -7.39 12.21 6.52
CA VAL A 40 -8.03 12.96 5.42
C VAL A 40 -8.18 12.09 4.17
N GLY A 41 -7.12 11.40 3.77
CA GLY A 41 -7.14 10.48 2.62
C GLY A 41 -8.16 9.36 2.78
N GLY A 42 -8.22 8.72 3.95
CA GLY A 42 -9.19 7.67 4.25
C GLY A 42 -10.64 8.14 4.23
N LEU A 43 -10.91 9.37 4.70
CA LEU A 43 -12.26 9.97 4.65
C LEU A 43 -12.67 10.39 3.24
N LEU A 44 -11.72 10.88 2.43
CA LEU A 44 -11.94 11.23 1.03
C LEU A 44 -11.98 10.01 0.10
N ALA A 45 -11.65 8.83 0.62
CA ALA A 45 -11.56 7.61 -0.16
C ALA A 45 -12.88 7.26 -0.86
N GLY A 46 -12.79 6.91 -2.14
CA GLY A 46 -13.87 6.35 -2.94
C GLY A 46 -14.13 4.88 -2.58
N VAL A 47 -14.69 4.14 -3.52
CA VAL A 47 -15.01 2.71 -3.36
C VAL A 47 -14.41 1.84 -4.47
N ALA A 48 -13.66 2.42 -5.39
CA ALA A 48 -13.17 1.73 -6.59
C ALA A 48 -12.24 0.56 -6.24
N VAL A 49 -11.23 0.81 -5.38
CA VAL A 49 -10.31 -0.25 -4.91
C VAL A 49 -11.02 -1.27 -4.04
N ALA A 50 -12.00 -0.83 -3.20
CA ALA A 50 -12.80 -1.74 -2.39
C ALA A 50 -13.56 -2.76 -3.25
N ARG A 51 -14.19 -2.29 -4.33
CA ARG A 51 -14.90 -3.15 -5.29
C ARG A 51 -13.94 -4.13 -5.97
N THR A 52 -12.77 -3.69 -6.39
CA THR A 52 -11.77 -4.57 -7.01
C THR A 52 -11.34 -5.68 -6.05
N ILE A 53 -11.06 -5.35 -4.78
CA ILE A 53 -10.65 -6.36 -3.78
C ILE A 53 -11.74 -7.38 -3.51
N VAL A 54 -12.97 -6.93 -3.29
CA VAL A 54 -14.09 -7.83 -3.01
C VAL A 54 -14.51 -8.63 -4.23
N GLY A 55 -14.45 -8.02 -5.42
CA GLY A 55 -14.76 -8.65 -6.70
C GLY A 55 -13.76 -9.73 -7.15
N MET A 56 -12.60 -9.88 -6.46
CA MET A 56 -11.65 -10.95 -6.77
C MET A 56 -12.17 -12.35 -6.42
N VAL A 57 -13.19 -12.47 -5.57
CA VAL A 57 -13.72 -13.76 -5.12
C VAL A 57 -15.22 -13.81 -5.26
N HIS A 58 -15.71 -14.87 -5.92
CA HIS A 58 -17.11 -15.16 -6.18
C HIS A 58 -17.51 -16.45 -5.43
N VAL A 59 -17.68 -16.32 -4.13
CA VAL A 59 -18.06 -17.43 -3.26
C VAL A 59 -19.49 -17.22 -2.74
N VAL A 60 -20.15 -18.32 -2.35
CA VAL A 60 -21.48 -18.22 -1.74
C VAL A 60 -21.45 -17.29 -0.51
N PRO A 61 -22.52 -16.55 -0.23
CA PRO A 61 -22.52 -15.51 0.81
C PRO A 61 -21.98 -15.99 2.17
N GLY A 62 -22.31 -17.20 2.59
CA GLY A 62 -21.84 -17.79 3.86
C GLY A 62 -20.34 -18.06 3.93
N LEU A 63 -19.64 -18.14 2.79
CA LEU A 63 -18.20 -18.38 2.72
C LEU A 63 -17.38 -17.09 2.50
N LEU A 64 -18.02 -15.98 2.14
CA LEU A 64 -17.34 -14.73 1.82
C LEU A 64 -16.61 -14.14 3.03
N ALA A 65 -17.28 -14.03 4.17
CA ALA A 65 -16.69 -13.52 5.40
C ALA A 65 -15.50 -14.36 5.90
N PRO A 66 -15.56 -15.70 6.01
CA PRO A 66 -14.41 -16.52 6.37
C PRO A 66 -13.28 -16.45 5.33
N THR A 67 -13.58 -16.35 4.03
CA THR A 67 -12.56 -16.16 2.98
C THR A 67 -11.79 -14.84 3.18
N LEU A 68 -12.50 -13.74 3.38
CA LEU A 68 -11.89 -12.44 3.67
C LEU A 68 -11.12 -12.44 5.00
N ALA A 69 -11.63 -13.14 6.02
CA ALA A 69 -10.95 -13.28 7.30
C ALA A 69 -9.63 -14.05 7.15
N ALA A 70 -9.64 -15.21 6.47
CA ALA A 70 -8.44 -16.00 6.23
C ALA A 70 -7.38 -15.22 5.46
N ALA A 71 -7.77 -14.51 4.39
CA ALA A 71 -6.89 -13.65 3.62
C ALA A 71 -6.31 -12.50 4.47
N SER A 72 -7.15 -11.83 5.27
CA SER A 72 -6.73 -10.74 6.14
C SER A 72 -5.78 -11.19 7.24
N ILE A 73 -6.09 -12.28 7.95
CA ILE A 73 -5.25 -12.85 9.00
C ILE A 73 -3.88 -13.22 8.44
N THR A 74 -3.85 -13.88 7.29
CA THR A 74 -2.61 -14.30 6.64
C THR A 74 -1.77 -13.09 6.22
N SER A 75 -2.39 -12.09 5.58
CA SER A 75 -1.69 -10.85 5.19
C SER A 75 -1.11 -10.13 6.41
N VAL A 76 -1.87 -10.03 7.50
CA VAL A 76 -1.43 -9.42 8.77
C VAL A 76 -0.25 -10.21 9.36
N ALA A 77 -0.35 -11.52 9.48
CA ALA A 77 0.68 -12.36 10.06
C ALA A 77 1.98 -12.31 9.25
N PHE A 78 1.88 -12.43 7.92
CA PHE A 78 3.03 -12.39 7.02
C PHE A 78 3.74 -11.04 7.05
N THR A 79 2.99 -9.94 6.94
CA THR A 79 3.55 -8.59 6.97
C THR A 79 4.19 -8.28 8.32
N TRP A 80 3.56 -8.68 9.42
CA TRP A 80 4.12 -8.51 10.76
C TRP A 80 5.44 -9.28 10.95
N LEU A 81 5.49 -10.54 10.48
CA LEU A 81 6.69 -11.38 10.57
C LEU A 81 7.87 -10.79 9.78
N THR A 82 7.61 -10.32 8.56
CA THR A 82 8.62 -9.73 7.67
C THR A 82 9.07 -8.35 8.16
N THR A 83 8.15 -7.53 8.66
CA THR A 83 8.45 -6.22 9.27
C THR A 83 9.35 -6.38 10.51
N ARG A 84 9.10 -7.38 11.36
CA ARG A 84 10.00 -7.69 12.48
C ARG A 84 11.43 -8.04 12.06
N ARG A 85 11.59 -8.62 10.88
CA ARG A 85 12.90 -8.91 10.27
C ARG A 85 13.49 -7.73 9.52
N GLY A 86 12.84 -6.56 9.54
CA GLY A 86 13.29 -5.34 8.89
C GLY A 86 13.15 -5.37 7.37
N LEU A 87 12.27 -6.24 6.84
CA LEU A 87 11.99 -6.36 5.42
C LEU A 87 10.70 -5.60 5.10
N PRO A 88 10.75 -4.56 4.25
CA PRO A 88 9.55 -3.89 3.80
C PRO A 88 8.74 -4.84 2.91
N THR A 89 7.52 -5.12 3.34
CA THR A 89 6.56 -5.95 2.61
C THR A 89 5.28 -5.18 2.41
N SER A 90 4.45 -5.70 1.53
CA SER A 90 3.17 -5.12 1.20
C SER A 90 2.03 -5.96 1.74
N ALA A 91 1.26 -5.40 2.65
CA ALA A 91 0.02 -6.00 3.12
C ALA A 91 -0.98 -6.20 1.98
N SER A 92 -1.01 -5.29 1.00
CA SER A 92 -1.89 -5.41 -0.17
C SER A 92 -1.55 -6.64 -1.01
N VAL A 93 -0.26 -6.90 -1.26
CA VAL A 93 0.21 -8.09 -2.00
C VAL A 93 -0.16 -9.37 -1.26
N GLY A 94 0.03 -9.38 0.07
CA GLY A 94 -0.36 -10.51 0.92
C GLY A 94 -1.86 -10.76 0.92
N LEU A 95 -2.66 -9.68 0.91
CA LEU A 95 -4.11 -9.77 0.85
C LEU A 95 -4.59 -10.39 -0.47
N VAL A 96 -4.05 -9.97 -1.60
CA VAL A 96 -4.39 -10.53 -2.92
C VAL A 96 -4.04 -12.01 -3.00
N GLY A 97 -2.83 -12.40 -2.57
CA GLY A 97 -2.46 -13.81 -2.48
C GLY A 97 -3.39 -14.60 -1.58
N GLY A 98 -3.69 -14.05 -0.39
CA GLY A 98 -4.61 -14.67 0.56
C GLY A 98 -6.02 -14.85 0.02
N LEU A 99 -6.57 -13.86 -0.70
CA LEU A 99 -7.89 -13.95 -1.35
C LEU A 99 -7.91 -15.02 -2.42
N ALA A 100 -6.88 -15.08 -3.27
CA ALA A 100 -6.78 -16.12 -4.29
C ALA A 100 -6.74 -17.53 -3.67
N GLY A 101 -5.91 -17.74 -2.65
CA GLY A 101 -5.79 -19.05 -2.00
C GLY A 101 -7.03 -19.47 -1.20
N ALA A 102 -7.57 -18.57 -0.38
CA ALA A 102 -8.79 -18.86 0.40
C ALA A 102 -10.03 -19.00 -0.50
N GLY A 103 -10.15 -18.15 -1.53
CA GLY A 103 -11.24 -18.23 -2.52
C GLY A 103 -11.22 -19.53 -3.31
N PHE A 104 -10.02 -19.97 -3.74
CA PHE A 104 -9.84 -21.26 -4.41
C PHE A 104 -10.30 -22.43 -3.54
N VAL A 105 -9.95 -22.45 -2.26
CA VAL A 105 -10.42 -23.50 -1.34
C VAL A 105 -11.91 -23.38 -1.05
N ALA A 106 -12.46 -22.16 -1.01
CA ALA A 106 -13.87 -21.91 -0.70
C ALA A 106 -14.82 -22.40 -1.81
N GLY A 107 -14.46 -22.19 -3.09
CA GLY A 107 -15.38 -22.47 -4.19
C GLY A 107 -14.72 -22.99 -5.46
N GLY A 108 -13.45 -23.40 -5.40
CA GLY A 108 -12.72 -23.93 -6.55
C GLY A 108 -12.16 -22.85 -7.47
N TRP A 109 -11.75 -23.26 -8.66
CA TRP A 109 -11.09 -22.38 -9.65
C TRP A 109 -11.98 -21.22 -10.08
N GLU A 110 -13.26 -21.48 -10.30
CA GLU A 110 -14.24 -20.51 -10.79
C GLU A 110 -14.67 -19.47 -9.72
N ALA A 111 -14.42 -19.78 -8.45
CA ALA A 111 -14.68 -18.84 -7.35
C ALA A 111 -13.67 -17.71 -7.25
N VAL A 112 -12.61 -17.77 -8.01
CA VAL A 112 -11.57 -16.71 -8.06
C VAL A 112 -11.65 -16.04 -9.41
N ASP A 113 -11.85 -14.72 -9.41
CA ASP A 113 -11.67 -13.93 -10.63
C ASP A 113 -10.18 -13.84 -10.94
N TRP A 114 -9.69 -14.82 -11.71
CA TRP A 114 -8.30 -14.81 -12.18
C TRP A 114 -8.04 -13.64 -13.12
N GLY A 115 -9.12 -13.15 -13.77
CA GLY A 115 -9.07 -11.97 -14.61
C GLY A 115 -8.29 -12.17 -15.90
N GLY A 116 -7.83 -11.07 -16.42
CA GLY A 116 -7.12 -10.99 -17.70
C GLY A 116 -7.09 -9.56 -18.20
N LEU A 117 -7.13 -9.41 -19.52
CA LEU A 117 -7.29 -8.14 -20.20
C LEU A 117 -8.77 -7.95 -20.58
N ASP A 118 -9.40 -6.94 -20.02
CA ASP A 118 -10.70 -6.42 -20.46
C ASP A 118 -10.46 -5.10 -21.19
N GLY A 119 -10.33 -5.18 -22.51
CA GLY A 119 -9.82 -4.09 -23.33
C GLY A 119 -8.39 -3.72 -22.96
N LEU A 120 -8.17 -2.49 -22.45
CA LEU A 120 -6.89 -2.01 -21.92
C LEU A 120 -6.78 -2.11 -20.40
N ARG A 121 -7.78 -2.66 -19.73
CA ARG A 121 -7.79 -2.80 -18.25
C ARG A 121 -7.35 -4.20 -17.87
N LEU A 122 -6.43 -4.24 -16.93
CA LEU A 122 -6.07 -5.45 -16.21
C LEU A 122 -7.11 -5.66 -15.09
N VAL A 123 -7.83 -6.79 -15.12
CA VAL A 123 -8.87 -7.11 -14.14
C VAL A 123 -8.52 -8.37 -13.35
N GLY A 124 -9.21 -8.62 -12.25
CA GLY A 124 -9.05 -9.79 -11.41
C GLY A 124 -7.69 -9.92 -10.73
N VAL A 125 -7.37 -11.11 -10.25
CA VAL A 125 -6.11 -11.41 -9.53
C VAL A 125 -4.88 -11.14 -10.42
N LEU A 126 -4.87 -11.63 -11.66
CA LEU A 126 -3.75 -11.41 -12.59
C LEU A 126 -3.57 -9.93 -12.94
N GLY A 127 -4.68 -9.19 -13.05
CA GLY A 127 -4.64 -7.75 -13.27
C GLY A 127 -3.98 -7.00 -12.12
N VAL A 128 -4.33 -7.36 -10.90
CA VAL A 128 -3.72 -6.76 -9.70
C VAL A 128 -2.26 -7.18 -9.55
N LEU A 129 -1.92 -8.44 -9.81
CA LEU A 129 -0.53 -8.90 -9.82
C LEU A 129 0.30 -8.17 -10.89
N GLY A 130 -0.26 -7.96 -12.08
CA GLY A 130 0.35 -7.13 -13.12
C GLY A 130 0.60 -5.69 -12.65
N GLY A 131 -0.39 -5.08 -12.00
CA GLY A 131 -0.25 -3.77 -11.36
C GLY A 131 0.83 -3.73 -10.28
N ILE A 132 0.93 -4.77 -9.46
CA ILE A 132 1.97 -4.90 -8.42
C ILE A 132 3.38 -4.98 -9.03
N VAL A 133 3.54 -5.61 -10.20
CA VAL A 133 4.83 -5.66 -10.90
C VAL A 133 5.11 -4.36 -11.65
N LEU A 134 4.09 -3.78 -12.27
CA LEU A 134 4.24 -2.56 -13.06
C LEU A 134 4.45 -1.31 -12.19
N ALA A 135 3.79 -1.24 -11.04
CA ALA A 135 3.85 -0.10 -10.14
C ALA A 135 5.29 0.26 -9.68
N PRO A 136 6.15 -0.67 -9.25
CA PRO A 136 7.52 -0.34 -8.91
C PRO A 136 8.36 0.10 -10.11
N VAL A 137 8.11 -0.43 -11.30
CA VAL A 137 8.79 0.01 -12.52
C VAL A 137 8.40 1.45 -12.84
N LEU A 138 7.11 1.74 -12.86
CA LEU A 138 6.59 3.09 -13.09
C LEU A 138 7.03 4.05 -11.98
N GLY A 139 6.95 3.63 -10.70
CA GLY A 139 7.40 4.42 -9.56
C GLY A 139 8.86 4.84 -9.68
N GLY A 140 9.72 3.88 -10.03
CA GLY A 140 11.14 4.14 -10.24
C GLY A 140 11.41 5.06 -11.43
N LEU A 141 10.76 4.82 -12.58
CA LEU A 141 10.94 5.61 -13.80
C LEU A 141 10.42 7.05 -13.65
N VAL A 142 9.21 7.21 -13.12
CA VAL A 142 8.62 8.53 -12.91
C VAL A 142 9.46 9.34 -11.91
N ALA A 143 9.86 8.73 -10.80
CA ALA A 143 10.71 9.40 -9.82
C ALA A 143 12.10 9.73 -10.39
N TRP A 144 12.69 8.86 -11.21
CA TRP A 144 13.92 9.14 -11.93
C TRP A 144 13.78 10.37 -12.85
N ALA A 145 12.68 10.45 -13.60
CA ALA A 145 12.42 11.59 -14.49
C ALA A 145 12.20 12.89 -13.70
N PHE A 146 11.39 12.83 -12.62
CA PHE A 146 11.15 13.97 -11.73
C PHE A 146 12.45 14.45 -11.08
N ASP A 147 13.31 13.55 -10.62
CA ASP A 147 14.61 13.91 -10.04
C ASP A 147 15.52 14.60 -11.06
N ARG A 148 15.56 14.12 -12.31
CA ARG A 148 16.31 14.77 -13.38
C ARG A 148 15.85 16.20 -13.63
N ILE A 149 14.54 16.44 -13.62
CA ILE A 149 13.96 17.78 -13.77
C ILE A 149 14.27 18.64 -12.54
N ALA A 150 14.00 18.10 -11.35
CA ALA A 150 14.23 18.81 -10.09
C ALA A 150 15.70 19.23 -9.92
N ARG A 151 16.64 18.38 -10.33
CA ARG A 151 18.09 18.72 -10.31
C ARG A 151 18.46 19.84 -11.27
N LYS A 152 17.89 19.89 -12.48
CA LYS A 152 18.12 21.01 -13.38
C LYS A 152 17.67 22.33 -12.75
N ILE A 153 16.53 22.32 -12.07
CA ILE A 153 16.00 23.48 -11.35
C ILE A 153 16.89 23.80 -10.13
N SER A 154 17.36 22.77 -9.41
CA SER A 154 18.16 22.94 -8.19
C SER A 154 19.55 23.52 -8.42
N LEU A 155 20.08 23.47 -9.65
CA LEU A 155 21.35 24.14 -9.98
C LEU A 155 21.32 25.65 -9.75
N HIS A 156 20.13 26.26 -9.76
CA HIS A 156 19.90 27.67 -9.50
C HIS A 156 19.50 27.95 -8.03
N MET A 157 19.49 26.93 -7.17
CA MET A 157 19.10 27.08 -5.78
C MET A 157 20.24 27.66 -4.92
N THR A 158 19.91 28.67 -4.13
CA THR A 158 20.78 29.30 -3.14
C THR A 158 20.46 28.80 -1.73
N ARG A 159 21.19 29.29 -0.71
CA ARG A 159 20.85 29.04 0.70
C ARG A 159 19.42 29.51 1.07
N ALA A 160 18.91 30.56 0.41
CA ALA A 160 17.55 31.05 0.58
C ALA A 160 16.48 30.05 0.12
N SER A 161 16.83 29.16 -0.82
CA SER A 161 15.92 28.13 -1.33
C SER A 161 15.66 26.95 -0.35
N ARG A 162 16.34 26.91 0.81
CA ARG A 162 16.09 25.86 1.82
C ARG A 162 14.67 25.91 2.40
N ARG A 163 14.11 27.10 2.61
CA ARG A 163 12.75 27.26 3.14
C ARG A 163 11.69 26.71 2.17
N PRO A 164 11.65 27.13 0.90
CA PRO A 164 10.69 26.59 -0.07
C PRO A 164 10.88 25.08 -0.31
N LEU A 165 12.12 24.57 -0.31
CA LEU A 165 12.36 23.14 -0.44
C LEU A 165 11.79 22.36 0.76
N ASN A 166 11.98 22.87 1.99
CA ASN A 166 11.40 22.27 3.17
C ASN A 166 9.86 22.31 3.14
N ALA A 167 9.25 23.41 2.72
CA ALA A 167 7.81 23.50 2.52
C ALA A 167 7.31 22.48 1.47
N GLY A 168 8.03 22.35 0.36
CA GLY A 168 7.75 21.34 -0.67
C GLY A 168 7.76 19.90 -0.11
N LEU A 169 8.72 19.57 0.77
CA LEU A 169 8.76 18.27 1.43
C LEU A 169 7.56 18.03 2.34
N TRP A 170 7.09 19.01 3.09
CA TRP A 170 5.89 18.88 3.90
C TRP A 170 4.63 18.71 3.03
N ILE A 171 4.51 19.46 1.93
CA ILE A 171 3.39 19.38 1.00
C ILE A 171 3.39 18.01 0.29
N SER A 172 4.54 17.55 -0.23
CA SER A 172 4.62 16.24 -0.88
C SER A 172 4.38 15.08 0.09
N SER A 173 4.82 15.21 1.35
CA SER A 173 4.50 14.27 2.42
C SER A 173 2.99 14.22 2.70
N ALA A 174 2.30 15.36 2.72
CA ALA A 174 0.85 15.43 2.83
C ALA A 174 0.18 14.72 1.65
N ALA A 175 0.64 14.98 0.42
CA ALA A 175 0.11 14.35 -0.78
C ALA A 175 0.28 12.82 -0.75
N VAL A 176 1.44 12.30 -0.32
CA VAL A 176 1.63 10.87 -0.10
C VAL A 176 0.69 10.35 0.97
N GLY A 177 0.56 11.04 2.12
CA GLY A 177 -0.34 10.62 3.20
C GLY A 177 -1.80 10.54 2.76
N ILE A 178 -2.29 11.52 1.97
CA ILE A 178 -3.63 11.49 1.40
C ILE A 178 -3.76 10.33 0.39
N ALA A 179 -2.79 10.16 -0.49
CA ALA A 179 -2.80 9.10 -1.51
C ALA A 179 -2.83 7.70 -0.87
N ASP A 180 -1.97 7.46 0.12
CA ASP A 180 -1.93 6.22 0.91
C ASP A 180 -3.26 6.00 1.63
N GLY A 181 -3.73 7.01 2.38
CA GLY A 181 -5.01 6.95 3.08
C GLY A 181 -6.18 6.65 2.15
N THR A 182 -6.18 7.24 0.95
CA THR A 182 -7.20 7.00 -0.06
C THR A 182 -7.13 5.56 -0.62
N ASN A 183 -5.94 5.06 -0.97
CA ASN A 183 -5.80 3.72 -1.55
C ASN A 183 -6.01 2.62 -0.51
N ASP A 184 -5.35 2.73 0.65
CA ASP A 184 -5.39 1.70 1.69
C ASP A 184 -6.64 1.78 2.56
N GLY A 185 -7.21 2.98 2.73
CA GLY A 185 -8.52 3.17 3.33
C GLY A 185 -9.61 2.42 2.57
N GLN A 186 -9.61 2.44 1.23
CA GLN A 186 -10.57 1.69 0.42
C GLN A 186 -10.46 0.18 0.63
N LYS A 187 -9.24 -0.37 0.77
CA LYS A 187 -9.04 -1.81 1.05
C LYS A 187 -9.61 -2.18 2.41
N ALA A 188 -9.32 -1.37 3.44
CA ALA A 188 -9.78 -1.60 4.80
C ALA A 188 -11.31 -1.50 4.93
N MET A 189 -11.91 -0.45 4.36
CA MET A 189 -13.36 -0.26 4.44
C MET A 189 -14.13 -1.28 3.60
N GLY A 190 -13.58 -1.73 2.45
CA GLY A 190 -14.22 -2.79 1.64
C GLY A 190 -14.32 -4.10 2.41
N ILE A 191 -13.26 -4.53 3.06
CA ILE A 191 -13.25 -5.74 3.90
C ILE A 191 -14.19 -5.57 5.11
N LEU A 192 -14.19 -4.39 5.73
CA LEU A 192 -15.06 -4.10 6.87
C LEU A 192 -16.54 -4.13 6.48
N ALA A 193 -16.90 -3.46 5.38
CA ALA A 193 -18.27 -3.42 4.88
C ALA A 193 -18.82 -4.82 4.61
N VAL A 194 -18.06 -5.67 3.92
CA VAL A 194 -18.46 -7.06 3.68
C VAL A 194 -18.57 -7.86 4.98
N SER A 195 -17.66 -7.67 5.92
CA SER A 195 -17.68 -8.38 7.19
C SER A 195 -18.89 -8.02 8.06
N LEU A 196 -19.40 -6.79 7.98
CA LEU A 196 -20.55 -6.31 8.74
C LEU A 196 -21.88 -6.63 8.07
N SER A 197 -21.94 -6.65 6.74
CA SER A 197 -23.20 -6.81 5.99
C SER A 197 -23.45 -8.23 5.48
N GLY A 198 -22.59 -9.17 5.83
CA GLY A 198 -22.73 -10.55 5.34
C GLY A 198 -22.56 -10.69 3.82
N GLY A 199 -21.94 -9.72 3.15
CA GLY A 199 -21.65 -9.77 1.71
C GLY A 199 -22.64 -9.02 0.81
N GLY A 200 -23.76 -8.53 1.33
CA GLY A 200 -24.81 -7.91 0.50
C GLY A 200 -24.54 -6.48 0.04
N VAL A 201 -23.77 -5.69 0.77
CA VAL A 201 -23.67 -4.23 0.56
C VAL A 201 -22.87 -3.84 -0.67
N LEU A 202 -21.83 -4.59 -1.04
CA LEU A 202 -21.02 -4.28 -2.23
C LEU A 202 -21.52 -4.97 -3.50
N ALA A 203 -22.34 -6.01 -3.37
CA ALA A 203 -22.98 -6.69 -4.49
C ALA A 203 -24.16 -5.90 -5.07
N SER A 204 -24.84 -5.07 -4.27
CA SER A 204 -25.87 -4.17 -4.75
C SER A 204 -25.23 -2.92 -5.35
N HIS A 205 -25.38 -2.73 -6.64
CA HIS A 205 -24.81 -1.64 -7.45
C HIS A 205 -25.15 -0.20 -6.98
N GLY A 206 -25.74 -0.02 -5.81
CA GLY A 206 -26.20 1.27 -5.28
C GLY A 206 -25.89 1.55 -3.79
N ALA A 207 -25.56 0.56 -2.98
CA ALA A 207 -25.28 0.78 -1.57
C ALA A 207 -23.81 1.21 -1.39
N GLY A 208 -23.60 2.49 -1.18
CA GLY A 208 -22.27 3.04 -0.83
C GLY A 208 -21.82 2.54 0.56
N ILE A 209 -20.51 2.45 0.75
CA ILE A 209 -19.91 2.24 2.08
C ILE A 209 -20.39 3.34 3.02
N SER A 210 -20.88 2.97 4.20
CA SER A 210 -21.43 3.92 5.16
C SER A 210 -20.35 4.87 5.72
N TRP A 211 -20.75 6.05 6.15
CA TRP A 211 -19.82 6.99 6.80
C TRP A 211 -19.16 6.41 8.03
N THR A 212 -19.86 5.55 8.77
CA THR A 212 -19.34 4.86 9.96
C THR A 212 -18.19 3.92 9.58
N GLU A 213 -18.33 3.13 8.51
CA GLU A 213 -17.29 2.22 8.02
C GLU A 213 -16.07 2.98 7.50
N LYS A 214 -16.29 4.09 6.78
CA LYS A 214 -15.22 4.99 6.35
C LYS A 214 -14.47 5.57 7.54
N LEU A 215 -15.18 6.14 8.48
CA LEU A 215 -14.60 6.77 9.68
C LEU A 215 -13.81 5.77 10.51
N LEU A 216 -14.38 4.60 10.80
CA LEU A 216 -13.71 3.56 11.58
C LEU A 216 -12.44 3.07 10.87
N SER A 217 -12.51 2.79 9.58
CA SER A 217 -11.35 2.35 8.80
C SER A 217 -10.26 3.41 8.74
N ALA A 218 -10.63 4.66 8.50
CA ALA A 218 -9.71 5.79 8.41
C ALA A 218 -9.04 6.10 9.77
N LEU A 219 -9.81 6.05 10.88
CA LEU A 219 -9.29 6.24 12.24
C LEU A 219 -8.29 5.15 12.62
N VAL A 220 -8.64 3.88 12.40
CA VAL A 220 -7.74 2.77 12.71
C VAL A 220 -6.47 2.87 11.88
N LEU A 221 -6.57 3.08 10.56
CA LEU A 221 -5.42 3.24 9.68
C LEU A 221 -4.52 4.39 10.16
N ALA A 222 -5.09 5.57 10.42
CA ALA A 222 -4.35 6.74 10.84
C ALA A 222 -3.68 6.56 12.22
N LEU A 223 -4.38 6.02 13.21
CA LEU A 223 -3.82 5.76 14.53
C LEU A 223 -2.64 4.78 14.48
N PHE A 224 -2.77 3.72 13.73
CA PHE A 224 -1.72 2.72 13.60
C PHE A 224 -0.51 3.19 12.78
N THR A 225 -0.65 4.26 11.99
CA THR A 225 0.49 4.94 11.36
C THR A 225 1.48 5.49 12.41
N VAL A 226 1.01 5.93 13.60
CA VAL A 226 1.90 6.31 14.71
C VAL A 226 2.66 5.10 15.24
N LEU A 227 2.00 3.96 15.37
CA LEU A 227 2.55 2.74 15.96
C LEU A 227 3.58 2.07 15.04
N GLY A 228 3.58 2.36 13.72
CA GLY A 228 4.59 1.93 12.76
C GLY A 228 6.02 2.34 13.12
N GLY A 229 6.16 3.34 13.95
CA GLY A 229 7.30 3.60 14.82
C GLY A 229 8.57 4.08 14.14
N ARG A 230 9.41 4.74 14.97
CA ARG A 230 10.73 5.28 14.58
C ARG A 230 11.65 4.27 13.90
N ARG A 231 11.52 2.97 14.23
CA ARG A 231 12.43 1.94 13.74
C ARG A 231 12.23 1.69 12.25
N ILE A 232 10.98 1.54 11.81
CA ILE A 232 10.64 1.28 10.40
C ILE A 232 10.97 2.51 9.56
N VAL A 233 10.55 3.70 10.00
CA VAL A 233 10.86 4.98 9.33
C VAL A 233 12.37 5.15 9.15
N ARG A 234 13.18 4.88 10.19
CA ARG A 234 14.65 4.95 10.10
C ARG A 234 15.24 3.91 9.16
N THR A 235 14.67 2.71 9.08
CA THR A 235 15.15 1.66 8.17
C THR A 235 14.91 2.07 6.73
N VAL A 236 13.73 2.57 6.40
CA VAL A 236 13.39 3.05 5.05
C VAL A 236 14.20 4.29 4.69
N SER A 237 14.23 5.32 5.54
CA SER A 237 14.92 6.59 5.29
C SER A 237 16.45 6.46 5.10
N ARG A 238 17.07 5.43 5.68
CA ARG A 238 18.54 5.21 5.60
C ARG A 238 18.92 3.97 4.81
N GLY A 239 17.92 3.16 4.43
CA GLY A 239 18.12 1.78 4.02
C GLY A 239 18.42 1.58 2.54
N LEU A 240 17.79 2.32 1.63
CA LEU A 240 17.71 1.97 0.22
C LEU A 240 18.57 2.86 -0.69
N ALA A 241 18.49 4.17 -0.51
CA ALA A 241 19.27 5.12 -1.27
C ALA A 241 19.81 6.24 -0.37
N ARG A 242 20.96 6.78 -0.74
CA ARG A 242 21.50 8.00 -0.12
C ARG A 242 21.09 9.17 -1.00
N GLY A 243 19.95 9.79 -0.71
CA GLY A 243 19.42 10.95 -1.39
C GLY A 243 19.56 12.24 -0.59
N GLY A 244 19.37 13.38 -1.23
CA GLY A 244 19.19 14.69 -0.62
C GLY A 244 17.71 15.09 -0.60
N ALA A 245 17.43 16.27 -0.03
CA ALA A 245 16.05 16.79 0.06
C ALA A 245 15.35 16.94 -1.30
N VAL A 246 16.09 17.18 -2.38
CA VAL A 246 15.57 17.28 -3.74
C VAL A 246 15.14 15.90 -4.23
N ASP A 247 15.95 14.85 -3.96
CA ASP A 247 15.65 13.48 -4.33
C ASP A 247 14.41 12.96 -3.58
N ASP A 248 14.34 13.30 -2.27
CA ASP A 248 13.21 12.96 -1.41
C ASP A 248 11.91 13.64 -1.90
N LEU A 249 11.98 14.90 -2.31
CA LEU A 249 10.85 15.64 -2.89
C LEU A 249 10.38 14.99 -4.20
N ALA A 250 11.31 14.65 -5.10
CA ALA A 250 11.00 14.02 -6.37
C ALA A 250 10.36 12.64 -6.16
N ALA A 251 10.91 11.82 -5.25
CA ALA A 251 10.37 10.50 -4.92
C ALA A 251 8.94 10.59 -4.36
N GLN A 252 8.70 11.49 -3.40
CA GLN A 252 7.38 11.68 -2.81
C GLN A 252 6.35 12.18 -3.82
N SER A 253 6.71 13.19 -4.64
CA SER A 253 5.80 13.73 -5.65
C SER A 253 5.40 12.70 -6.68
N ALA A 254 6.36 11.90 -7.17
CA ALA A 254 6.10 10.80 -8.09
C ALA A 254 5.21 9.73 -7.46
N SER A 255 5.51 9.35 -6.21
CA SER A 255 4.73 8.35 -5.48
C SER A 255 3.30 8.79 -5.25
N ALA A 256 3.09 10.03 -4.76
CA ALA A 256 1.77 10.57 -4.54
C ALA A 256 0.92 10.55 -5.82
N GLY A 257 1.47 11.03 -6.93
CA GLY A 257 0.77 11.04 -8.22
C GLY A 257 0.35 9.64 -8.68
N LEU A 258 1.26 8.66 -8.62
CA LEU A 258 0.98 7.28 -9.02
C LEU A 258 -0.05 6.59 -8.11
N ILE A 259 0.06 6.77 -6.80
CA ILE A 259 -0.87 6.16 -5.83
C ILE A 259 -2.27 6.78 -5.99
N PHE A 260 -2.37 8.10 -6.20
CA PHE A 260 -3.65 8.76 -6.49
C PHE A 260 -4.29 8.22 -7.77
N LEU A 261 -3.54 8.18 -8.87
CA LEU A 261 -4.05 7.66 -10.14
C LEU A 261 -4.56 6.23 -10.00
N ALA A 262 -3.83 5.39 -9.28
CA ALA A 262 -4.25 4.02 -9.00
C ALA A 262 -5.51 3.94 -8.14
N ALA A 263 -5.62 4.77 -7.10
CA ALA A 263 -6.80 4.82 -6.25
C ALA A 263 -8.07 5.21 -7.01
N PHE A 264 -7.97 6.17 -7.94
CA PHE A 264 -9.07 6.56 -8.82
C PHE A 264 -9.40 5.48 -9.86
N ALA A 265 -8.37 4.82 -10.41
CA ALA A 265 -8.55 3.72 -11.36
C ALA A 265 -9.07 2.43 -10.70
N GLY A 266 -9.18 2.38 -9.37
CA GLY A 266 -9.60 1.20 -8.64
C GLY A 266 -8.52 0.10 -8.56
N ILE A 267 -7.25 0.44 -8.80
CA ILE A 267 -6.14 -0.50 -8.75
C ILE A 267 -5.61 -0.58 -7.31
N PRO A 268 -5.71 -1.73 -6.64
CA PRO A 268 -5.18 -1.92 -5.29
C PRO A 268 -3.64 -2.01 -5.33
N LEU A 269 -2.98 -0.88 -5.43
CA LEU A 269 -1.52 -0.83 -5.43
C LEU A 269 -0.94 -1.12 -4.04
N SER A 270 0.32 -1.53 -4.06
CA SER A 270 1.19 -1.52 -2.89
C SER A 270 1.85 -0.15 -2.78
N THR A 271 1.36 0.68 -1.88
CA THR A 271 1.86 2.03 -1.66
C THR A 271 3.32 2.03 -1.22
N SER A 272 3.69 1.16 -0.27
CA SER A 272 5.08 0.97 0.17
C SER A 272 6.01 0.52 -0.97
N THR A 273 5.49 -0.26 -1.95
CA THR A 273 6.26 -0.70 -3.11
C THR A 273 6.55 0.47 -4.04
N VAL A 274 5.55 1.32 -4.31
CA VAL A 274 5.70 2.52 -5.15
C VAL A 274 6.71 3.48 -4.53
N VAL A 275 6.56 3.81 -3.24
CA VAL A 275 7.47 4.73 -2.53
C VAL A 275 8.91 4.20 -2.49
N THR A 276 9.08 2.91 -2.19
CA THR A 276 10.39 2.25 -2.19
C THR A 276 11.05 2.32 -3.56
N SER A 277 10.31 2.05 -4.62
CA SER A 277 10.82 2.08 -6.00
C SER A 277 11.13 3.49 -6.47
N ALA A 278 10.33 4.47 -6.06
CA ALA A 278 10.59 5.89 -6.32
C ALA A 278 11.91 6.35 -5.67
N MET A 279 12.18 5.93 -4.42
CA MET A 279 13.46 6.20 -3.76
C MET A 279 14.65 5.54 -4.48
N VAL A 280 14.47 4.32 -5.00
CA VAL A 280 15.50 3.67 -5.84
C VAL A 280 15.70 4.42 -7.14
N GLY A 281 14.62 4.86 -7.79
CA GLY A 281 14.65 5.64 -9.03
C GLY A 281 15.43 6.94 -8.90
N THR A 282 15.18 7.73 -7.86
CA THR A 282 15.95 8.96 -7.57
C THR A 282 17.41 8.64 -7.23
N GLY A 283 17.66 7.56 -6.49
CA GLY A 283 19.00 7.09 -6.20
C GLY A 283 19.79 6.73 -7.48
N VAL A 284 19.15 6.09 -8.45
CA VAL A 284 19.74 5.78 -9.77
C VAL A 284 19.97 7.05 -10.59
N ALA A 285 19.04 8.02 -10.55
CA ALA A 285 19.18 9.31 -11.22
C ALA A 285 20.40 10.09 -10.74
N THR A 286 20.69 9.99 -9.45
CA THR A 286 21.85 10.66 -8.82
C THR A 286 23.14 9.93 -9.17
N ARG A 287 23.31 8.73 -8.69
CA ARG A 287 24.43 7.82 -8.99
C ARG A 287 24.03 6.37 -8.65
N ARG A 288 24.18 5.45 -9.56
CA ARG A 288 23.88 4.01 -9.34
C ARG A 288 24.56 3.42 -8.09
N ARG A 289 25.73 3.95 -7.69
CA ARG A 289 26.47 3.53 -6.49
C ARG A 289 25.81 3.95 -5.17
N HIS A 290 24.87 4.89 -5.21
CA HIS A 290 24.11 5.32 -4.03
C HIS A 290 22.99 4.35 -3.66
N VAL A 291 22.60 3.44 -4.57
CA VAL A 291 21.60 2.43 -4.33
C VAL A 291 22.23 1.18 -3.73
N LYS A 292 21.65 0.69 -2.65
CA LYS A 292 22.06 -0.56 -2.01
C LYS A 292 21.36 -1.75 -2.68
N TRP A 293 21.89 -2.18 -3.81
CA TRP A 293 21.30 -3.22 -4.65
C TRP A 293 20.99 -4.52 -3.93
N ALA A 294 21.83 -4.93 -2.96
CA ALA A 294 21.56 -6.11 -2.14
C ALA A 294 20.24 -5.97 -1.34
N GLY A 295 19.93 -4.75 -0.88
CA GLY A 295 18.65 -4.44 -0.23
C GLY A 295 17.47 -4.51 -1.21
N VAL A 296 17.64 -3.95 -2.41
CA VAL A 296 16.62 -3.98 -3.46
C VAL A 296 16.28 -5.43 -3.87
N ILE A 297 17.31 -6.25 -4.14
CA ILE A 297 17.11 -7.67 -4.50
C ILE A 297 16.39 -8.42 -3.38
N ARG A 298 16.78 -8.19 -2.12
CA ARG A 298 16.10 -8.82 -0.97
C ARG A 298 14.62 -8.46 -0.92
N ILE A 299 14.27 -7.20 -1.19
CA ILE A 299 12.89 -6.74 -1.24
C ILE A 299 12.12 -7.42 -2.37
N LEU A 300 12.70 -7.47 -3.58
CA LEU A 300 12.07 -8.13 -4.73
C LEU A 300 11.81 -9.62 -4.47
N VAL A 301 12.75 -10.32 -3.84
CA VAL A 301 12.58 -11.73 -3.44
C VAL A 301 11.41 -11.88 -2.46
N VAL A 302 11.33 -11.00 -1.44
CA VAL A 302 10.23 -11.03 -0.48
C VAL A 302 8.89 -10.79 -1.16
N TRP A 303 8.80 -9.83 -2.08
CA TRP A 303 7.57 -9.58 -2.85
C TRP A 303 7.15 -10.80 -3.67
N ALA A 304 8.10 -11.43 -4.36
CA ALA A 304 7.82 -12.64 -5.16
C ALA A 304 7.30 -13.81 -4.31
N ILE A 305 7.83 -13.96 -3.09
CA ILE A 305 7.42 -15.03 -2.17
C ILE A 305 6.10 -14.71 -1.46
N THR A 306 5.74 -13.43 -1.31
CA THR A 306 4.56 -13.00 -0.54
C THR A 306 3.26 -13.61 -1.08
N VAL A 307 3.03 -13.54 -2.39
CA VAL A 307 1.79 -14.02 -3.01
C VAL A 307 1.61 -15.53 -2.79
N PRO A 308 2.55 -16.40 -3.20
CA PRO A 308 2.37 -17.84 -3.04
C PRO A 308 2.30 -18.26 -1.56
N SER A 309 3.09 -17.64 -0.68
CA SER A 309 3.04 -17.95 0.76
C SER A 309 1.70 -17.57 1.38
N CYS A 310 1.18 -16.39 1.06
CA CYS A 310 -0.12 -15.97 1.57
C CYS A 310 -1.28 -16.78 0.97
N ALA A 311 -1.20 -17.16 -0.30
CA ALA A 311 -2.18 -18.03 -0.92
C ALA A 311 -2.23 -19.40 -0.23
N LEU A 312 -1.08 -20.02 -0.01
CA LEU A 312 -0.97 -21.30 0.67
C LEU A 312 -1.54 -21.24 2.10
N VAL A 313 -1.08 -20.28 2.90
CA VAL A 313 -1.49 -20.19 4.32
C VAL A 313 -2.97 -19.82 4.45
N ALA A 314 -3.50 -18.89 3.65
CA ALA A 314 -4.91 -18.55 3.68
C ALA A 314 -5.79 -19.71 3.19
N GLY A 315 -5.34 -20.47 2.17
CA GLY A 315 -5.99 -21.71 1.74
C GLY A 315 -6.04 -22.76 2.84
N LEU A 316 -4.94 -22.96 3.57
CA LEU A 316 -4.91 -23.91 4.72
C LEU A 316 -5.85 -23.47 5.85
N ILE A 317 -5.90 -22.17 6.17
CA ILE A 317 -6.84 -21.63 7.17
C ILE A 317 -8.28 -21.89 6.72
N MET A 318 -8.59 -21.63 5.46
CA MET A 318 -9.93 -21.85 4.92
C MET A 318 -10.31 -23.35 4.90
N LEU A 319 -9.36 -24.23 4.58
CA LEU A 319 -9.55 -25.67 4.64
C LEU A 319 -9.85 -26.14 6.07
N ALA A 320 -9.07 -25.69 7.05
CA ALA A 320 -9.29 -25.99 8.46
C ALA A 320 -10.65 -25.50 8.95
N TRP A 321 -11.04 -24.28 8.54
CA TRP A 321 -12.36 -23.73 8.87
C TRP A 321 -13.50 -24.58 8.28
N ARG A 322 -13.41 -24.98 7.01
CA ARG A 322 -14.42 -25.87 6.39
C ARG A 322 -14.52 -27.22 7.10
N ALA A 323 -13.39 -27.80 7.47
CA ALA A 323 -13.37 -29.05 8.22
C ALA A 323 -14.02 -28.91 9.60
N SER A 324 -13.86 -27.77 10.28
CA SER A 324 -14.45 -27.53 11.61
C SER A 324 -15.96 -27.27 11.59
N VAL A 325 -16.48 -26.73 10.47
CA VAL A 325 -17.93 -26.43 10.31
C VAL A 325 -18.67 -27.58 9.64
N GLY A 326 -17.99 -28.66 9.22
CA GLY A 326 -18.59 -29.83 8.63
C GLY A 326 -19.13 -29.63 7.20
N ARG A 327 -18.58 -28.67 6.47
CA ARG A 327 -19.01 -28.29 5.11
C ARG A 327 -17.85 -28.32 4.11
#